data_24937158ad9ae520e80d4cc294929907
#
_entry.id   24937158ad9ae520e80d4cc294929907
#
_cell.length_a   1.000
_cell.length_b   1.000
_cell.length_c   1.000
_cell.angle_alpha   90.00
_cell.angle_beta   90.00
_cell.angle_gamma   90.00
#
_symmetry.space_group_name_H-M   'P 1'
#
loop_
_entity.id
_entity.type
_entity.pdbx_description
1 polymer ?
#
loop_
_entity_poly.entity_id
_entity_poly.type
_entity_poly.pdbx_seq_one_letter_code
_entity_poly.pdbx_strand_id
1 'polypeptide(L)'
;KPVYKYSFYIHIFAGMFCIVAALTQFSSYILKKRKAIHIWMGKTYVLVVLVLGAPTGLYMSFFAKGSFWERMLFMFMALYWFYSTMKGLQTIKVKNVLAHKNWMIRSYSMAMTAVTFRVYHLLFYYFDFDHLHNYEISLWISVLGNMLVAEYIIYRKSKSYLKTFLA
;
A
#
# COMPACT_ATOMS: atom_id res chain seq x y z
N LYS A 1 9.48 24.43 -6.32
CA LYS A 1 10.18 24.41 -5.01
C LYS A 1 11.13 23.21 -5.04
N PRO A 2 12.44 23.37 -4.76
CA PRO A 2 13.42 22.29 -4.86
C PRO A 2 13.07 21.10 -3.97
N VAL A 3 12.61 21.33 -2.74
CA VAL A 3 12.20 20.27 -1.79
C VAL A 3 11.09 19.38 -2.36
N TYR A 4 10.10 19.96 -3.04
CA TYR A 4 9.02 19.17 -3.66
C TYR A 4 9.56 18.24 -4.74
N LYS A 5 10.49 18.70 -5.58
CA LYS A 5 11.10 17.89 -6.65
C LYS A 5 11.84 16.68 -6.07
N TYR A 6 12.65 16.89 -5.03
CA TYR A 6 13.35 15.78 -4.36
C TYR A 6 12.39 14.80 -3.69
N SER A 7 11.39 15.29 -2.95
CA SER A 7 10.36 14.46 -2.32
C SER A 7 9.61 13.62 -3.35
N PHE A 8 9.30 14.18 -4.51
CA PHE A 8 8.62 13.49 -5.60
C PHE A 8 9.46 12.32 -6.14
N TYR A 9 10.73 12.51 -6.43
CA TYR A 9 11.59 11.42 -6.91
C TYR A 9 11.79 10.35 -5.82
N ILE A 10 12.06 10.74 -4.58
CA ILE A 10 12.21 9.82 -3.46
C ILE A 10 10.94 8.97 -3.32
N HIS A 11 9.77 9.60 -3.36
CA HIS A 11 8.48 8.90 -3.24
C HIS A 11 8.26 7.89 -4.37
N ILE A 12 8.56 8.26 -5.62
CA ILE A 12 8.42 7.36 -6.77
C ILE A 12 9.35 6.15 -6.63
N PHE A 13 10.64 6.36 -6.35
CA PHE A 13 11.58 5.25 -6.18
C PHE A 13 11.21 4.35 -5.00
N ALA A 14 10.79 4.94 -3.88
CA ALA A 14 10.27 4.19 -2.73
C ALA A 14 9.03 3.35 -3.11
N GLY A 15 8.09 3.94 -3.84
CA GLY A 15 6.89 3.24 -4.32
C GLY A 15 7.21 2.09 -5.26
N MET A 16 8.08 2.30 -6.25
CA MET A 16 8.52 1.24 -7.17
C MET A 16 9.19 0.08 -6.41
N PHE A 17 10.09 0.39 -5.49
CA PHE A 17 10.70 -0.63 -4.64
C PHE A 17 9.65 -1.41 -3.84
N CYS A 18 8.67 -0.74 -3.24
CA CYS A 18 7.61 -1.37 -2.45
C CYS A 18 6.77 -2.35 -3.29
N ILE A 19 6.46 -2.01 -4.56
CA ILE A 19 5.72 -2.88 -5.47
C ILE A 19 6.53 -4.15 -5.77
N VAL A 20 7.82 -4.00 -6.09
CA VAL A 20 8.72 -5.15 -6.35
C VAL A 20 8.88 -6.01 -5.09
N ALA A 21 9.04 -5.38 -3.92
CA ALA A 21 9.14 -6.10 -2.65
C ALA A 21 7.90 -6.97 -2.38
N ALA A 22 6.70 -6.54 -2.81
CA ALA A 22 5.46 -7.33 -2.67
C ALA A 22 5.59 -8.73 -3.28
N LEU A 23 6.22 -8.85 -4.45
CA LEU A 23 6.43 -10.14 -5.13
C LEU A 23 7.19 -11.14 -4.24
N THR A 24 8.15 -10.65 -3.47
CA THR A 24 8.94 -11.48 -2.56
C THR A 24 8.20 -11.79 -1.26
N GLN A 25 7.40 -10.83 -0.76
CA GLN A 25 6.73 -10.94 0.53
C GLN A 25 5.51 -11.86 0.52
N PHE A 26 4.81 -11.93 -0.62
CA PHE A 26 3.63 -12.80 -0.77
C PHE A 26 3.93 -14.14 -1.46
N SER A 27 5.17 -14.38 -1.88
CA SER A 27 5.58 -15.65 -2.47
C SER A 27 5.68 -16.74 -1.41
N SER A 28 4.84 -17.77 -1.52
CA SER A 28 4.90 -18.95 -0.65
C SER A 28 6.21 -19.74 -0.83
N TYR A 29 6.78 -19.72 -2.02
CA TYR A 29 8.09 -20.31 -2.30
C TYR A 29 9.21 -19.63 -1.51
N ILE A 30 9.27 -18.27 -1.56
CA ILE A 30 10.29 -17.51 -0.84
C ILE A 30 10.12 -17.69 0.66
N LEU A 31 8.88 -17.64 1.17
CA LEU A 31 8.60 -17.83 2.59
C LEU A 31 9.04 -19.21 3.10
N LYS A 32 8.86 -20.28 2.31
CA LYS A 32 9.19 -21.64 2.69
C LYS A 32 10.66 -22.00 2.43
N LYS A 33 11.21 -21.63 1.28
CA LYS A 33 12.53 -22.07 0.81
C LYS A 33 13.64 -21.03 0.95
N ARG A 34 13.29 -19.73 1.04
CA ARG A 34 14.25 -18.60 1.05
C ARG A 34 13.91 -17.58 2.14
N LYS A 35 13.67 -18.06 3.36
CA LYS A 35 13.24 -17.24 4.50
C LYS A 35 14.12 -16.01 4.75
N ALA A 36 15.44 -16.11 4.51
CA ALA A 36 16.37 -14.99 4.65
C ALA A 36 16.01 -13.83 3.69
N ILE A 37 15.62 -14.14 2.44
CA ILE A 37 15.19 -13.16 1.45
C ILE A 37 13.90 -12.46 1.93
N HIS A 38 12.92 -13.22 2.42
CA HIS A 38 11.69 -12.66 2.98
C HIS A 38 11.98 -11.68 4.12
N ILE A 39 12.86 -12.05 5.05
CA ILE A 39 13.20 -11.21 6.21
C ILE A 39 13.94 -9.94 5.76
N TRP A 40 14.94 -10.07 4.88
CA TRP A 40 15.74 -8.94 4.43
C TRP A 40 14.88 -7.95 3.63
N MET A 41 14.15 -8.42 2.61
CA MET A 41 13.25 -7.60 1.82
C MET A 41 12.13 -6.98 2.65
N GLY A 42 11.60 -7.72 3.64
CA GLY A 42 10.58 -7.20 4.55
C GLY A 42 11.10 -6.09 5.45
N LYS A 43 12.31 -6.21 6.01
CA LYS A 43 12.95 -5.13 6.79
C LYS A 43 13.20 -3.90 5.94
N THR A 44 13.72 -4.09 4.71
CA THR A 44 13.96 -2.98 3.78
C THR A 44 12.64 -2.31 3.36
N TYR A 45 11.58 -3.08 3.09
CA TYR A 45 10.24 -2.54 2.83
C TYR A 45 9.77 -1.64 3.98
N VAL A 46 9.82 -2.14 5.21
CA VAL A 46 9.40 -1.38 6.40
C VAL A 46 10.20 -0.08 6.53
N LEU A 47 11.52 -0.15 6.37
CA LEU A 47 12.40 1.03 6.43
C LEU A 47 12.04 2.05 5.34
N VAL A 48 11.90 1.59 4.10
CA VAL A 48 11.57 2.45 2.95
C VAL A 48 10.22 3.12 3.13
N VAL A 49 9.21 2.40 3.60
CA VAL A 49 7.88 2.98 3.84
C VAL A 49 7.92 4.01 4.96
N LEU A 50 8.50 3.67 6.11
CA LEU A 50 8.44 4.53 7.31
C LEU A 50 9.33 5.76 7.20
N VAL A 51 10.47 5.68 6.49
CA VAL A 51 11.45 6.78 6.42
C VAL A 51 11.30 7.60 5.13
N LEU A 52 10.95 6.97 4.01
CA LEU A 52 10.92 7.61 2.70
C LEU A 52 9.50 7.73 2.14
N GLY A 53 8.83 6.61 1.91
CA GLY A 53 7.58 6.56 1.15
C GLY A 53 6.44 7.35 1.79
N ALA A 54 6.09 7.04 3.03
CA ALA A 54 4.99 7.70 3.73
C ALA A 54 5.29 9.16 4.10
N PRO A 55 6.48 9.52 4.63
CA PRO A 55 6.78 10.93 4.93
C PRO A 55 6.79 11.82 3.69
N THR A 56 7.41 11.37 2.57
CA THR A 56 7.40 12.14 1.33
C THR A 56 6.02 12.22 0.70
N GLY A 57 5.22 11.13 0.78
CA GLY A 57 3.82 11.12 0.35
C GLY A 57 2.97 12.10 1.16
N LEU A 58 3.16 12.15 2.47
CA LEU A 58 2.49 13.12 3.35
C LEU A 58 2.88 14.56 2.99
N TYR A 59 4.15 14.84 2.80
CA TYR A 59 4.60 16.17 2.36
C TYR A 59 3.98 16.55 1.01
N MET A 60 3.94 15.63 0.06
CA MET A 60 3.39 15.88 -1.27
C MET A 60 1.87 16.08 -1.27
N SER A 61 1.14 15.49 -0.32
CA SER A 61 -0.31 15.63 -0.23
C SER A 61 -0.77 17.08 -0.08
N PHE A 62 0.03 17.93 0.55
CA PHE A 62 -0.26 19.37 0.68
C PHE A 62 -0.23 20.13 -0.66
N PHE A 63 0.45 19.58 -1.66
CA PHE A 63 0.62 20.18 -2.99
C PHE A 63 -0.07 19.37 -4.10
N ALA A 64 -0.84 18.35 -3.72
CA ALA A 64 -1.53 17.48 -4.68
C ALA A 64 -2.54 18.27 -5.51
N LYS A 65 -2.69 17.87 -6.78
CA LYS A 65 -3.74 18.39 -7.67
C LYS A 65 -5.11 17.90 -7.17
N GLY A 66 -6.13 18.67 -7.50
CA GLY A 66 -7.50 18.37 -7.14
C GLY A 66 -8.06 19.32 -6.07
N SER A 67 -9.25 19.01 -5.60
CA SER A 67 -9.95 19.76 -4.56
C SER A 67 -9.37 19.49 -3.16
N PHE A 68 -10.00 20.04 -2.15
CA PHE A 68 -9.68 19.76 -0.75
C PHE A 68 -9.78 18.25 -0.44
N TRP A 69 -10.76 17.55 -0.98
CA TRP A 69 -11.03 16.14 -0.67
C TRP A 69 -9.95 15.20 -1.18
N GLU A 70 -9.39 15.44 -2.38
CA GLU A 70 -8.27 14.64 -2.91
C GLU A 70 -7.01 14.83 -2.08
N ARG A 71 -6.73 16.06 -1.61
CA ARG A 71 -5.60 16.33 -0.71
C ARG A 71 -5.74 15.58 0.61
N MET A 72 -6.95 15.61 1.19
CA MET A 72 -7.25 14.86 2.43
C MET A 72 -7.11 13.35 2.21
N LEU A 73 -7.55 12.85 1.05
CA LEU A 73 -7.41 11.44 0.72
C LEU A 73 -5.93 11.01 0.59
N PHE A 74 -5.09 11.82 -0.09
CA PHE A 74 -3.64 11.56 -0.16
C PHE A 74 -2.98 11.62 1.23
N MET A 75 -3.36 12.57 2.06
CA MET A 75 -2.88 12.66 3.44
C MET A 75 -3.29 11.42 4.25
N PHE A 76 -4.56 11.02 4.16
CA PHE A 76 -5.06 9.80 4.78
C PHE A 76 -4.26 8.56 4.31
N MET A 77 -4.03 8.43 3.01
CA MET A 77 -3.24 7.32 2.45
C MET A 77 -1.83 7.25 3.04
N ALA A 78 -1.13 8.38 3.11
CA ALA A 78 0.23 8.44 3.65
C ALA A 78 0.26 8.06 5.13
N LEU A 79 -0.66 8.59 5.93
CA LEU A 79 -0.79 8.29 7.35
C LEU A 79 -1.19 6.83 7.59
N TYR A 80 -2.16 6.32 6.83
CA TYR A 80 -2.59 4.93 6.95
C TYR A 80 -1.51 3.94 6.48
N TRP A 81 -0.75 4.28 5.44
CA TRP A 81 0.39 3.48 5.00
C TRP A 81 1.48 3.40 6.07
N PHE A 82 1.82 4.55 6.67
CA PHE A 82 2.74 4.60 7.81
C PHE A 82 2.23 3.75 8.98
N TYR A 83 0.98 3.99 9.41
CA TYR A 83 0.36 3.31 10.54
C TYR A 83 0.29 1.79 10.36
N SER A 84 -0.21 1.32 9.23
CA SER A 84 -0.35 -0.11 8.94
C SER A 84 1.00 -0.82 8.88
N THR A 85 2.03 -0.17 8.30
CA THR A 85 3.40 -0.69 8.27
C THR A 85 4.01 -0.75 9.68
N MET A 86 3.83 0.28 10.48
CA MET A 86 4.29 0.32 11.86
C MET A 86 3.63 -0.78 12.71
N LYS A 87 2.31 -0.97 12.56
CA LYS A 87 1.58 -2.07 13.23
C LYS A 87 2.08 -3.43 12.77
N GLY A 88 2.36 -3.61 11.47
CA GLY A 88 2.99 -4.81 10.95
C GLY A 88 4.34 -5.12 11.60
N LEU A 89 5.18 -4.09 11.77
CA LEU A 89 6.47 -4.22 12.48
C LEU A 89 6.30 -4.54 13.97
N GLN A 90 5.37 -3.88 14.65
CA GLN A 90 5.11 -4.12 16.09
C GLN A 90 4.62 -5.54 16.33
N THR A 91 3.70 -6.03 15.53
CA THR A 91 3.10 -7.37 15.70
C THR A 91 4.11 -8.50 15.46
N ILE A 92 5.04 -8.34 14.51
CA ILE A 92 6.09 -9.36 14.31
C ILE A 92 7.12 -9.37 15.45
N LYS A 93 7.42 -8.22 16.06
CA LYS A 93 8.32 -8.15 17.24
C LYS A 93 7.78 -8.94 18.42
N VAL A 94 6.47 -8.96 18.62
CA VAL A 94 5.80 -9.78 19.67
C VAL A 94 5.43 -11.18 19.16
N LYS A 95 5.98 -11.61 18.02
CA LYS A 95 5.78 -12.94 17.39
C LYS A 95 4.33 -13.25 17.01
N ASN A 96 3.45 -12.25 16.93
CA ASN A 96 2.07 -12.43 16.44
C ASN A 96 2.06 -12.42 14.90
N VAL A 97 2.36 -13.57 14.31
CA VAL A 97 2.51 -13.73 12.85
C VAL A 97 1.19 -13.48 12.11
N LEU A 98 0.04 -13.85 12.71
CA LEU A 98 -1.27 -13.64 12.07
C LEU A 98 -1.59 -12.14 11.95
N ALA A 99 -1.46 -11.41 13.05
CA ALA A 99 -1.66 -9.97 13.04
C ALA A 99 -0.63 -9.26 12.13
N HIS A 100 0.63 -9.70 12.11
CA HIS A 100 1.65 -9.20 11.19
C HIS A 100 1.19 -9.35 9.72
N LYS A 101 0.75 -10.54 9.30
CA LYS A 101 0.26 -10.77 7.94
C LYS A 101 -0.90 -9.83 7.58
N ASN A 102 -1.86 -9.67 8.50
CA ASN A 102 -3.03 -8.82 8.26
C ASN A 102 -2.63 -7.34 8.10
N TRP A 103 -1.74 -6.83 8.95
CA TRP A 103 -1.25 -5.46 8.85
C TRP A 103 -0.40 -5.23 7.60
N MET A 104 0.41 -6.22 7.21
CA MET A 104 1.19 -6.13 5.97
C MET A 104 0.29 -6.15 4.72
N ILE A 105 -0.82 -6.91 4.69
CA ILE A 105 -1.79 -6.85 3.59
C ILE A 105 -2.37 -5.43 3.48
N ARG A 106 -2.74 -4.79 4.58
CA ARG A 106 -3.22 -3.40 4.60
C ARG A 106 -2.16 -2.41 4.10
N SER A 107 -0.92 -2.57 4.55
CA SER A 107 0.19 -1.74 4.09
C SER A 107 0.42 -1.87 2.58
N TYR A 108 0.43 -3.09 2.05
CA TYR A 108 0.59 -3.32 0.61
C TYR A 108 -0.58 -2.82 -0.23
N SER A 109 -1.81 -2.84 0.29
CA SER A 109 -2.96 -2.27 -0.41
C SER A 109 -2.76 -0.79 -0.71
N MET A 110 -2.12 -0.05 0.20
CA MET A 110 -1.77 1.36 -0.03
C MET A 110 -0.70 1.53 -1.10
N ALA A 111 0.35 0.71 -1.08
CA ALA A 111 1.38 0.73 -2.13
C ALA A 111 0.78 0.41 -3.52
N MET A 112 -0.16 -0.54 -3.60
CA MET A 112 -0.84 -0.93 -4.84
C MET A 112 -1.76 0.16 -5.39
N THR A 113 -2.18 1.13 -4.59
CA THR A 113 -3.01 2.25 -5.06
C THR A 113 -2.32 3.04 -6.17
N ALA A 114 -0.99 3.13 -6.15
CA ALA A 114 -0.23 3.78 -7.21
C ALA A 114 -0.40 3.09 -8.59
N VAL A 115 -0.58 1.77 -8.59
CA VAL A 115 -0.81 0.97 -9.81
C VAL A 115 -2.27 1.06 -10.23
N THR A 116 -3.19 0.73 -9.32
CA THR A 116 -4.63 0.68 -9.61
C THR A 116 -5.17 2.04 -10.04
N PHE A 117 -4.71 3.13 -9.43
CA PHE A 117 -5.05 4.48 -9.86
C PHE A 117 -4.67 4.74 -11.32
N ARG A 118 -3.45 4.36 -11.73
CA ARG A 118 -3.03 4.53 -13.13
C ARG A 118 -3.84 3.66 -14.08
N VAL A 119 -4.14 2.43 -13.69
CA VAL A 119 -4.95 1.51 -14.49
C VAL A 119 -6.36 2.09 -14.69
N TYR A 120 -7.06 2.50 -13.62
CA TYR A 120 -8.39 3.09 -13.74
C TYR A 120 -8.38 4.39 -14.54
N HIS A 121 -7.40 5.25 -14.28
CA HIS A 121 -7.27 6.53 -14.98
C HIS A 121 -7.09 6.34 -16.49
N LEU A 122 -6.25 5.37 -16.91
CA LEU A 122 -6.06 5.02 -18.32
C LEU A 122 -7.29 4.35 -18.94
N LEU A 123 -7.95 3.45 -18.21
CA LEU A 123 -9.17 2.80 -18.69
C LEU A 123 -10.29 3.81 -18.91
N PHE A 124 -10.52 4.71 -17.96
CA PHE A 124 -11.54 5.75 -18.10
C PHE A 124 -11.22 6.72 -19.23
N TYR A 125 -9.95 7.06 -19.42
CA TYR A 125 -9.52 7.85 -20.56
C TYR A 125 -9.78 7.14 -21.88
N TYR A 126 -9.44 5.84 -21.98
CA TYR A 126 -9.62 5.06 -23.21
C TYR A 126 -11.09 4.84 -23.59
N PHE A 127 -11.96 4.66 -22.59
CA PHE A 127 -13.41 4.49 -22.82
C PHE A 127 -14.20 5.80 -22.85
N ASP A 128 -13.52 6.93 -22.95
CA ASP A 128 -14.12 8.27 -23.02
C ASP A 128 -15.09 8.57 -21.86
N PHE A 129 -14.78 8.04 -20.69
CA PHE A 129 -15.60 8.20 -19.50
C PHE A 129 -15.22 9.48 -18.77
N ASP A 130 -16.16 10.39 -18.61
CA ASP A 130 -16.09 11.64 -17.87
C ASP A 130 -14.68 12.25 -17.68
N HIS A 131 -14.16 12.93 -18.71
CA HIS A 131 -12.84 13.54 -18.69
C HIS A 131 -12.64 14.56 -17.57
N LEU A 132 -13.73 15.21 -17.10
CA LEU A 132 -13.63 16.22 -16.03
C LEU A 132 -13.33 15.60 -14.67
N HIS A 133 -13.98 14.47 -14.36
CA HIS A 133 -13.88 13.83 -13.05
C HIS A 133 -13.03 12.55 -13.05
N ASN A 134 -12.49 12.15 -14.20
CA ASN A 134 -11.68 10.93 -14.33
C ASN A 134 -10.61 10.80 -13.25
N TYR A 135 -9.86 11.88 -12.99
CA TYR A 135 -8.80 11.87 -11.98
C TYR A 135 -9.34 11.56 -10.57
N GLU A 136 -10.40 12.26 -10.17
CA GLU A 136 -11.01 12.12 -8.84
C GLU A 136 -11.62 10.73 -8.66
N ILE A 137 -12.43 10.28 -9.61
CA ILE A 137 -13.10 8.97 -9.58
C ILE A 137 -12.06 7.84 -9.53
N SER A 138 -11.03 7.90 -10.38
CA SER A 138 -9.95 6.91 -10.39
C SER A 138 -9.22 6.85 -9.06
N LEU A 139 -8.98 7.99 -8.43
CA LEU A 139 -8.32 8.07 -7.13
C LEU A 139 -9.17 7.44 -6.03
N TRP A 140 -10.43 7.83 -5.91
CA TRP A 140 -11.34 7.30 -4.89
C TRP A 140 -11.56 5.80 -5.03
N ILE A 141 -11.84 5.30 -6.25
CA ILE A 141 -12.03 3.88 -6.51
C ILE A 141 -10.76 3.08 -6.17
N SER A 142 -9.58 3.62 -6.51
CA SER A 142 -8.32 2.94 -6.22
C SER A 142 -8.08 2.78 -4.72
N VAL A 143 -8.28 3.84 -3.96
CA VAL A 143 -8.03 3.81 -2.51
C VAL A 143 -9.04 2.91 -1.81
N LEU A 144 -10.32 3.19 -1.99
CA LEU A 144 -11.39 2.44 -1.33
C LEU A 144 -11.45 0.99 -1.81
N GLY A 145 -11.30 0.76 -3.10
CA GLY A 145 -11.27 -0.59 -3.69
C GLY A 145 -10.13 -1.43 -3.14
N ASN A 146 -8.91 -0.89 -3.08
CA ASN A 146 -7.78 -1.63 -2.51
C ASN A 146 -7.94 -1.91 -1.01
N MET A 147 -8.52 -0.98 -0.24
CA MET A 147 -8.83 -1.22 1.17
C MET A 147 -9.86 -2.35 1.33
N LEU A 148 -10.95 -2.31 0.56
CA LEU A 148 -11.98 -3.35 0.59
C LEU A 148 -11.42 -4.71 0.19
N VAL A 149 -10.61 -4.78 -0.86
CA VAL A 149 -9.93 -6.01 -1.28
C VAL A 149 -9.01 -6.54 -0.18
N ALA A 150 -8.24 -5.67 0.49
CA ALA A 150 -7.38 -6.06 1.60
C ALA A 150 -8.19 -6.68 2.75
N GLU A 151 -9.28 -6.04 3.19
CA GLU A 151 -10.14 -6.55 4.26
C GLU A 151 -10.85 -7.85 3.85
N TYR A 152 -11.28 -7.97 2.59
CA TYR A 152 -11.86 -9.20 2.07
C TYR A 152 -10.86 -10.36 2.11
N ILE A 153 -9.60 -10.14 1.70
CA ILE A 153 -8.55 -11.16 1.76
C ILE A 153 -8.29 -11.57 3.21
N ILE A 154 -8.23 -10.63 4.15
CA ILE A 154 -8.03 -10.88 5.58
C ILE A 154 -9.19 -11.72 6.12
N TYR A 155 -10.43 -11.33 5.83
CA TYR A 155 -11.63 -12.06 6.26
C TYR A 155 -11.66 -13.50 5.74
N ARG A 156 -11.39 -13.70 4.43
CA ARG A 156 -11.35 -15.04 3.81
C ARG A 156 -10.30 -15.93 4.48
N LYS A 157 -9.11 -15.40 4.75
CA LYS A 157 -8.03 -16.14 5.43
C LYS A 157 -8.42 -16.48 6.87
N SER A 158 -8.97 -15.55 7.61
CA SER A 158 -9.44 -15.79 9.00
C SER A 158 -10.47 -16.91 9.05
N LYS A 159 -11.46 -16.90 8.15
CA LYS A 159 -12.48 -17.96 8.07
C LYS A 159 -11.89 -19.34 7.74
N SER A 160 -10.86 -19.38 6.88
CA SER A 160 -10.16 -20.63 6.55
C SER A 160 -9.41 -21.19 7.76
N TYR A 161 -8.73 -20.36 8.53
CA TYR A 161 -8.05 -20.80 9.77
C TYR A 161 -9.02 -21.36 10.80
N LEU A 162 -10.17 -20.71 11.00
CA LEU A 162 -11.20 -21.18 11.93
C LEU A 162 -11.75 -22.55 11.52
N LYS A 163 -12.02 -22.77 10.23
CA LYS A 163 -12.48 -24.08 9.73
C LYS A 163 -11.48 -25.21 9.98
N THR A 164 -10.18 -24.94 9.78
CA THR A 164 -9.12 -25.95 9.99
C THR A 164 -8.89 -26.23 11.47
N PHE A 165 -9.23 -25.30 12.37
CA PHE A 165 -9.08 -25.48 13.83
C PHE A 165 -10.27 -26.21 14.44
N LEU A 166 -11.46 -26.15 13.82
CA LEU A 166 -12.70 -26.79 14.29
C LEU A 166 -12.95 -28.17 13.67
N ALA A 167 -12.16 -28.56 12.65
CA ALA A 167 -12.19 -29.87 12.01
C ALA A 167 -11.13 -30.80 12.59
#